data_c316175de846b58968908c2d21e60dca
#
_entry.id   c316175de846b58968908c2d21e60dca
#
_cell.length_a   1.000
_cell.length_b   1.000
_cell.length_c   1.000
_cell.angle_alpha   90.00
_cell.angle_beta   90.00
_cell.angle_gamma   90.00
#
_symmetry.space_group_name_H-M   'P 1'
#
loop_
_entity.id
_entity.type
_entity.pdbx_description
1 polymer ?
#
loop_
_entity_poly.entity_id
_entity_poly.type
_entity_poly.pdbx_seq_one_letter_code
_entity_poly.pdbx_strand_id
1 'polypeptide(L)'
;MSTFPSFDVLIIGSGAAGLSLALQLPNTLQIAVLSKSQLGSGSTSWAQGGMAAVLHDRDSVEAHVTDTLNAGAGLCHEPAVRFTIGRSRQSVDWLVSQGMAF
;
A
#
# COMPACT_ATOMS: atom_id res chain seq x y z
N MET A 1 6.39 -7.99 38.89
CA MET A 1 6.81 -7.20 37.71
C MET A 1 5.82 -7.43 36.58
N SER A 2 5.20 -6.40 36.06
CA SER A 2 4.40 -6.51 34.84
C SER A 2 5.36 -6.64 33.66
N THR A 3 5.35 -7.79 32.98
CA THR A 3 6.05 -7.96 31.71
C THR A 3 5.18 -7.36 30.63
N PHE A 4 5.63 -6.31 30.00
CA PHE A 4 4.99 -5.80 28.79
C PHE A 4 5.16 -6.81 27.65
N PRO A 5 4.14 -7.00 26.81
CA PRO A 5 4.30 -7.84 25.62
C PRO A 5 5.43 -7.29 24.74
N SER A 6 6.28 -8.18 24.25
CA SER A 6 7.39 -7.85 23.35
C SER A 6 7.04 -8.28 21.94
N PHE A 7 7.30 -7.42 20.97
CA PHE A 7 7.10 -7.68 19.55
C PHE A 7 8.37 -7.36 18.78
N ASP A 8 8.58 -8.06 17.67
CA ASP A 8 9.71 -7.80 16.77
C ASP A 8 9.45 -6.56 15.91
N VAL A 9 8.19 -6.33 15.54
CA VAL A 9 7.76 -5.21 14.70
C VAL A 9 6.50 -4.59 15.26
N LEU A 10 6.48 -3.26 15.36
CA LEU A 10 5.30 -2.48 15.66
C LEU A 10 4.91 -1.65 14.43
N ILE A 11 3.73 -1.90 13.90
CA ILE A 11 3.15 -1.13 12.79
C ILE A 11 2.11 -0.17 13.35
N ILE A 12 2.32 1.12 13.14
CA ILE A 12 1.40 2.17 13.57
C ILE A 12 0.49 2.54 12.42
N GLY A 13 -0.75 2.11 12.49
CA GLY A 13 -1.79 2.33 11.49
C GLY A 13 -2.28 1.04 10.84
N SER A 14 -3.58 0.86 10.82
CA SER A 14 -4.29 -0.31 10.28
C SER A 14 -4.98 -0.04 8.93
N GLY A 15 -4.49 0.93 8.17
CA GLY A 15 -4.92 1.16 6.80
C GLY A 15 -4.25 0.18 5.82
N ALA A 16 -4.50 0.36 4.52
CA ALA A 16 -3.99 -0.52 3.46
C ALA A 16 -2.47 -0.72 3.54
N ALA A 17 -1.71 0.34 3.78
CA ALA A 17 -0.25 0.26 3.85
C ALA A 17 0.23 -0.57 5.05
N GLY A 18 -0.30 -0.32 6.25
CA GLY A 18 0.09 -1.05 7.46
C GLY A 18 -0.29 -2.52 7.40
N LEU A 19 -1.49 -2.82 6.95
CA LEU A 19 -1.96 -4.21 6.82
C LEU A 19 -1.22 -4.96 5.71
N SER A 20 -0.92 -4.31 4.58
CA SER A 20 -0.11 -4.90 3.52
C SER A 20 1.30 -5.24 3.99
N LEU A 21 1.92 -4.35 4.78
CA LEU A 21 3.22 -4.62 5.38
C LEU A 21 3.13 -5.82 6.33
N ALA A 22 2.15 -5.85 7.23
CA ALA A 22 1.98 -6.95 8.18
C ALA A 22 1.84 -8.30 7.48
N LEU A 23 1.09 -8.36 6.38
CA LEU A 23 0.86 -9.59 5.60
C LEU A 23 2.08 -10.05 4.80
N GLN A 24 3.01 -9.15 4.49
CA GLN A 24 4.20 -9.46 3.71
C GLN A 24 5.44 -9.78 4.58
N LEU A 25 5.38 -9.49 5.87
CA LEU A 25 6.48 -9.83 6.78
C LEU A 25 6.52 -11.34 7.06
N PRO A 26 7.71 -11.90 7.34
CA PRO A 26 7.85 -13.32 7.66
C PRO A 26 7.00 -13.75 8.84
N ASN A 27 6.38 -14.92 8.74
CA ASN A 27 5.55 -15.53 9.81
C ASN A 27 6.33 -15.85 11.09
N THR A 28 7.66 -15.81 11.03
CA THR A 28 8.53 -16.00 12.19
C THR A 28 8.60 -14.78 13.11
N LEU A 29 8.14 -13.62 12.64
CA LEU A 29 8.14 -12.38 13.41
C LEU A 29 6.84 -12.23 14.22
N GLN A 30 6.97 -11.77 15.44
CA GLN A 30 5.84 -11.32 16.26
C GLN A 30 5.53 -9.86 15.90
N ILE A 31 4.39 -9.65 15.25
CA ILE A 31 3.99 -8.35 14.73
C ILE A 31 2.82 -7.82 15.52
N ALA A 32 2.90 -6.57 15.96
CA ALA A 32 1.77 -5.81 16.49
C ALA A 32 1.33 -4.74 15.51
N VAL A 33 0.04 -4.63 15.28
CA VAL A 33 -0.56 -3.53 14.53
C VAL A 33 -1.33 -2.65 15.52
N LEU A 34 -0.92 -1.42 15.66
CA LEU A 34 -1.58 -0.44 16.52
C LEU A 34 -2.56 0.39 15.70
N SER A 35 -3.82 0.35 16.10
CA SER A 35 -4.88 1.15 15.50
C SER A 35 -5.37 2.24 16.46
N LYS A 36 -5.72 3.40 15.91
CA LYS A 36 -6.33 4.50 16.65
C LYS A 36 -7.71 4.12 17.24
N SER A 37 -8.43 3.25 16.56
CA SER A 37 -9.73 2.71 16.96
C SER A 37 -9.85 1.25 16.51
N GLN A 38 -11.01 0.76 16.18
CA GLN A 38 -11.17 -0.60 15.68
C GLN A 38 -10.41 -0.81 14.36
N LEU A 39 -9.89 -2.02 14.14
CA LEU A 39 -9.34 -2.41 12.85
C LEU A 39 -10.41 -2.21 11.77
N GLY A 40 -10.01 -1.60 10.66
CA GLY A 40 -10.93 -1.33 9.55
C GLY A 40 -11.71 -0.02 9.64
N SER A 41 -11.59 0.76 10.72
CA SER A 41 -12.28 2.06 10.83
C SER A 41 -11.54 3.23 10.16
N GLY A 42 -10.42 2.97 9.50
CA GLY A 42 -9.61 3.98 8.81
C GLY A 42 -10.15 4.36 7.44
N SER A 43 -9.53 5.35 6.82
CA SER A 43 -9.92 5.90 5.51
C SER A 43 -9.99 4.86 4.40
N THR A 44 -9.20 3.80 4.46
CA THR A 44 -9.22 2.70 3.49
C THR A 44 -10.59 2.03 3.40
N SER A 45 -11.29 1.86 4.51
CA SER A 45 -12.63 1.26 4.53
C SER A 45 -13.71 2.14 3.90
N TRP A 46 -13.46 3.42 3.81
CA TRP A 46 -14.39 4.42 3.24
C TRP A 46 -14.02 4.81 1.82
N ALA A 47 -12.89 4.33 1.31
CA ALA A 47 -12.45 4.63 -0.05
C ALA A 47 -13.42 4.04 -1.07
N GLN A 48 -13.89 4.88 -1.99
CA GLN A 48 -14.80 4.50 -3.08
C GLN A 48 -14.10 4.54 -4.45
N GLY A 49 -12.84 4.91 -4.48
CA GLY A 49 -12.03 4.97 -5.68
C GLY A 49 -11.40 3.63 -6.04
N GLY A 50 -10.88 3.57 -7.25
CA GLY A 50 -10.03 2.48 -7.68
C GLY A 50 -8.57 2.75 -7.40
N MET A 51 -7.73 1.90 -7.95
CA MET A 51 -6.28 2.05 -7.99
C MET A 51 -5.83 2.14 -9.45
N ALA A 52 -5.10 3.21 -9.78
CA ALA A 52 -4.52 3.33 -11.10
C ALA A 52 -3.23 2.49 -11.19
N ALA A 53 -3.14 1.67 -12.20
CA ALA A 53 -1.98 0.82 -12.46
C ALA A 53 -1.83 0.54 -13.96
N VAL A 54 -0.60 0.30 -14.39
CA VAL A 54 -0.32 -0.11 -15.77
C VAL A 54 -0.51 -1.61 -15.89
N LEU A 55 -1.67 -2.03 -16.38
CA LEU A 55 -2.06 -3.44 -16.50
C LEU A 55 -2.21 -3.91 -17.93
N HIS A 56 -2.42 -3.00 -18.87
CA HIS A 56 -2.71 -3.32 -20.28
C HIS A 56 -1.48 -3.10 -21.17
N ASP A 57 -1.30 -3.95 -22.20
CA ASP A 57 -0.15 -3.87 -23.11
C ASP A 57 -0.11 -2.59 -23.97
N ARG A 58 -1.25 -1.90 -24.10
CA ARG A 58 -1.34 -0.61 -24.80
C ARG A 58 -0.96 0.60 -23.94
N ASP A 59 -0.77 0.40 -22.65
CA ASP A 59 -0.35 1.41 -21.70
C ASP A 59 1.13 1.25 -21.39
N SER A 60 1.74 2.26 -20.77
CA SER A 60 3.14 2.21 -20.38
C SER A 60 3.37 2.89 -19.04
N VAL A 61 4.36 2.41 -18.31
CA VAL A 61 4.83 3.06 -17.08
C VAL A 61 5.21 4.52 -17.35
N GLU A 62 5.88 4.79 -18.48
CA GLU A 62 6.33 6.14 -18.82
C GLU A 62 5.16 7.10 -19.11
N ALA A 63 4.12 6.62 -19.80
CA ALA A 63 2.91 7.42 -20.02
C ALA A 63 2.23 7.75 -18.69
N HIS A 64 2.06 6.78 -17.80
CA HIS A 64 1.45 6.99 -16.49
C HIS A 64 2.30 7.92 -15.59
N VAL A 65 3.62 7.80 -15.63
CA VAL A 65 4.53 8.75 -14.94
C VAL A 65 4.32 10.17 -15.45
N THR A 66 4.32 10.35 -16.78
CA THR A 66 4.11 11.66 -17.41
C THR A 66 2.78 12.28 -17.00
N ASP A 67 1.70 11.51 -17.05
CA ASP A 67 0.36 11.98 -16.66
C ASP A 67 0.32 12.37 -15.18
N THR A 68 0.97 11.60 -14.32
CA THR A 68 1.05 11.87 -12.88
C THR A 68 1.84 13.16 -12.59
N LEU A 69 2.97 13.36 -13.26
CA LEU A 69 3.77 14.58 -13.11
C LEU A 69 3.03 15.81 -13.60
N ASN A 70 2.31 15.69 -14.72
CA ASN A 70 1.49 16.77 -15.26
C ASN A 70 0.35 17.13 -14.30
N ALA A 71 -0.38 16.13 -13.80
CA ALA A 71 -1.46 16.34 -12.83
C ALA A 71 -0.95 16.95 -11.51
N GLY A 72 0.24 16.59 -11.10
CA GLY A 72 0.88 17.08 -9.88
C GLY A 72 1.38 18.53 -9.97
N ALA A 73 1.44 19.12 -11.18
CA ALA A 73 1.74 20.53 -11.41
C ALA A 73 3.01 21.04 -10.69
N GLY A 74 4.07 20.25 -10.69
CA GLY A 74 5.35 20.59 -10.06
C GLY A 74 5.48 20.22 -8.58
N LEU A 75 4.46 19.63 -7.96
CA LEU A 75 4.50 19.20 -6.56
C LEU A 75 5.01 17.76 -6.37
N CYS A 76 5.22 17.02 -7.45
CA CYS A 76 5.65 15.64 -7.38
C CYS A 76 7.17 15.52 -7.14
N HIS A 77 7.54 14.51 -6.37
CA HIS A 77 8.91 14.00 -6.33
C HIS A 77 9.05 12.89 -7.37
N GLU A 78 9.60 13.20 -8.53
CA GLU A 78 9.64 12.28 -9.68
C GLU A 78 10.22 10.90 -9.38
N PRO A 79 11.33 10.74 -8.63
CA PRO A 79 11.84 9.42 -8.29
C PRO A 79 10.82 8.55 -7.52
N ALA A 80 10.03 9.15 -6.62
CA ALA A 80 8.97 8.45 -5.89
C ALA A 80 7.81 8.04 -6.82
N VAL A 81 7.43 8.91 -7.76
CA VAL A 81 6.41 8.62 -8.78
C VAL A 81 6.84 7.42 -9.62
N ARG A 82 8.05 7.44 -10.15
CA ARG A 82 8.61 6.35 -10.96
C ARG A 82 8.70 5.03 -10.20
N PHE A 83 9.15 5.08 -8.96
CA PHE A 83 9.23 3.91 -8.10
C PHE A 83 7.84 3.28 -7.87
N THR A 84 6.85 4.10 -7.53
CA THR A 84 5.50 3.64 -7.22
C THR A 84 4.80 3.06 -8.45
N ILE A 85 4.80 3.81 -9.56
CA ILE A 85 4.14 3.38 -10.79
C ILE A 85 4.81 2.14 -11.38
N GLY A 86 6.13 2.09 -11.38
CA GLY A 86 6.89 0.94 -11.89
C GLY A 86 6.60 -0.37 -11.16
N ARG A 87 6.09 -0.30 -9.92
CA ARG A 87 5.70 -1.47 -9.11
C ARG A 87 4.20 -1.72 -9.03
N SER A 88 3.40 -0.90 -9.67
CA SER A 88 1.94 -0.95 -9.56
C SER A 88 1.36 -2.31 -9.96
N ARG A 89 1.82 -2.90 -11.06
CA ARG A 89 1.37 -4.22 -11.50
C ARG A 89 1.63 -5.30 -10.45
N GLN A 90 2.84 -5.36 -9.93
CA GLN A 90 3.21 -6.32 -8.89
C GLN A 90 2.34 -6.17 -7.63
N SER A 91 2.04 -4.93 -7.25
CA SER A 91 1.19 -4.64 -6.10
C SER A 91 -0.26 -5.07 -6.34
N VAL A 92 -0.81 -4.84 -7.52
CA VAL A 92 -2.16 -5.30 -7.89
C VAL A 92 -2.23 -6.82 -7.92
N ASP A 93 -1.27 -7.49 -8.56
CA ASP A 93 -1.21 -8.96 -8.62
C ASP A 93 -1.15 -9.56 -7.19
N TRP A 94 -0.38 -8.95 -6.30
CA TRP A 94 -0.33 -9.38 -4.91
C TRP A 94 -1.68 -9.20 -4.20
N LEU A 95 -2.35 -8.05 -4.36
CA LEU A 95 -3.68 -7.82 -3.78
C LEU A 95 -4.72 -8.83 -4.29
N VAL A 96 -4.69 -9.14 -5.59
CA VAL A 96 -5.55 -10.18 -6.18
C VAL A 96 -5.26 -11.54 -5.53
N SER A 97 -3.98 -11.87 -5.29
CA SER A 97 -3.61 -13.10 -4.60
C SER A 97 -4.11 -13.18 -3.16
N GLN A 98 -4.34 -12.02 -2.52
CA GLN A 98 -4.95 -11.93 -1.19
C GLN A 98 -6.49 -11.97 -1.21
N GLY A 99 -7.10 -12.12 -2.38
CA GLY A 99 -8.55 -12.25 -2.54
C GLY A 99 -9.29 -10.95 -2.89
N MET A 100 -8.58 -9.87 -3.24
CA MET A 100 -9.24 -8.67 -3.76
C MET A 100 -9.81 -8.93 -5.16
N ALA A 101 -11.07 -8.54 -5.34
CA ALA A 101 -11.72 -8.51 -6.64
C ALA A 101 -11.73 -7.06 -7.17
N PHE A 102 -11.14 -6.88 -8.32
CA PHE A 102 -11.14 -5.59 -9.02
C PHE A 102 -12.09 -5.64 -10.21
#